data_f097e788afe0cbb58a4ad81e1e8c901b
#
_entry.id   f097e788afe0cbb58a4ad81e1e8c901b
#
_cell.length_a   1.000
_cell.length_b   1.000
_cell.length_c   1.000
_cell.angle_alpha   90.00
_cell.angle_beta   90.00
_cell.angle_gamma   90.00
#
_symmetry.space_group_name_H-M   'P 1'
#
loop_
_entity.id
_entity.type
_entity.pdbx_description
1 polymer ?
#
loop_
_entity_poly.entity_id
_entity_poly.type
_entity_poly.pdbx_seq_one_letter_code
_entity_poly.pdbx_strand_id
1 'polypeptide(L)'
;MLATLEEKLDPANAALLTIDVQNDFCNPGATPARSAGRDVSMHLKMIEGILQLVDEGRNAGVPIIHVRYEDTPWSVSEAAREQRARQKGRRDAGLLNSDYALCVPGTFGAEFFRLKPQPEDIIVTKHRYSAFIGTNLDLTLRSLGRKSLIFCGGGTNICLESSVRHAFMLDYYCVVVSDCSPTPWGEEAYRASLANIDLAFGEVITLKQALSLWEKKRR
;
A
#
# COMPACT_ATOMS: atom_id res chain seq x y z
N MET A 1 7.24 11.50 22.27
CA MET A 1 5.98 10.76 22.02
C MET A 1 5.12 11.62 21.11
N LEU A 2 4.53 11.05 20.03
CA LEU A 2 3.55 11.74 19.17
C LEU A 2 2.16 11.40 19.69
N ALA A 3 1.53 12.32 20.42
CA ALA A 3 0.29 12.07 21.14
C ALA A 3 -0.96 12.44 20.33
N THR A 4 -0.83 13.38 19.40
CA THR A 4 -1.94 13.89 18.59
C THR A 4 -1.82 13.48 17.13
N LEU A 5 -2.94 13.51 16.41
CA LEU A 5 -2.96 13.25 14.98
C LEU A 5 -2.16 14.32 14.20
N GLU A 6 -2.22 15.59 14.66
CA GLU A 6 -1.42 16.69 14.11
C GLU A 6 0.09 16.40 14.18
N GLU A 7 0.57 15.87 15.30
CA GLU A 7 1.99 15.48 15.46
C GLU A 7 2.36 14.30 14.55
N LYS A 8 1.44 13.34 14.38
CA LYS A 8 1.66 12.15 13.53
C LYS A 8 1.63 12.48 12.04
N LEU A 9 0.87 13.49 11.62
CA LEU A 9 0.82 13.95 10.23
C LEU A 9 1.80 15.10 9.93
N ASP A 10 2.55 15.55 10.93
CA ASP A 10 3.57 16.59 10.76
C ASP A 10 4.62 16.13 9.74
N PRO A 11 4.91 16.92 8.68
CA PRO A 11 5.97 16.62 7.72
C PRO A 11 7.35 16.37 8.35
N ALA A 12 7.61 16.95 9.52
CA ALA A 12 8.86 16.69 10.26
C ALA A 12 8.93 15.25 10.82
N ASN A 13 7.80 14.63 11.08
CA ASN A 13 7.70 13.30 11.69
C ASN A 13 7.25 12.22 10.70
N ALA A 14 6.46 12.58 9.70
CA ALA A 14 5.74 11.65 8.84
C ALA A 14 6.46 11.31 7.54
N ALA A 15 6.14 10.13 6.98
CA ALA A 15 6.32 9.79 5.57
C ALA A 15 5.00 9.20 5.04
N LEU A 16 4.66 9.46 3.77
CA LEU A 16 3.49 8.90 3.11
C LEU A 16 3.90 7.71 2.25
N LEU A 17 3.29 6.56 2.51
CA LEU A 17 3.53 5.31 1.80
C LEU A 17 2.32 4.97 0.92
N THR A 18 2.52 4.85 -0.39
CA THR A 18 1.52 4.25 -1.28
C THR A 18 1.84 2.77 -1.48
N ILE A 19 0.90 1.88 -1.18
CA ILE A 19 1.12 0.43 -1.23
C ILE A 19 0.50 -0.13 -2.51
N ASP A 20 1.32 -0.71 -3.38
CA ASP A 20 0.94 -1.53 -4.54
C ASP A 20 -0.09 -0.86 -5.48
N VAL A 21 0.02 0.45 -5.70
CA VAL A 21 -0.84 1.17 -6.67
C VAL A 21 -0.33 0.91 -8.09
N GLN A 22 -0.44 -0.36 -8.54
CA GLN A 22 0.09 -0.87 -9.81
C GLN A 22 -1.02 -1.44 -10.70
N ASN A 23 -0.77 -1.54 -12.01
CA ASN A 23 -1.77 -1.95 -12.98
C ASN A 23 -2.35 -3.34 -12.68
N ASP A 24 -1.54 -4.33 -12.30
CA ASP A 24 -2.02 -5.69 -12.00
C ASP A 24 -3.01 -5.74 -10.81
N PHE A 25 -2.99 -4.73 -9.95
CA PHE A 25 -3.89 -4.65 -8.79
C PHE A 25 -5.08 -3.71 -9.02
N CYS A 26 -4.88 -2.63 -9.75
CA CYS A 26 -5.83 -1.51 -9.82
C CYS A 26 -6.52 -1.36 -11.18
N ASN A 27 -5.92 -1.85 -12.27
CA ASN A 27 -6.43 -1.64 -13.62
C ASN A 27 -7.37 -2.78 -14.05
N PRO A 28 -8.64 -2.51 -14.39
CA PRO A 28 -9.59 -3.53 -14.84
C PRO A 28 -9.16 -4.20 -16.16
N GLY A 29 -8.30 -3.54 -16.93
CA GLY A 29 -7.71 -4.06 -18.16
C GLY A 29 -6.55 -5.04 -17.94
N ALA A 30 -5.98 -5.10 -16.74
CA ALA A 30 -4.85 -5.99 -16.44
C ALA A 30 -5.27 -7.47 -16.40
N THR A 31 -4.35 -8.34 -16.83
CA THR A 31 -4.61 -9.79 -16.92
C THR A 31 -5.01 -10.43 -15.59
N PRO A 32 -4.32 -10.17 -14.46
CA PRO A 32 -4.71 -10.76 -13.17
C PRO A 32 -6.09 -10.35 -12.69
N ALA A 33 -6.50 -9.10 -12.92
CA ALA A 33 -7.84 -8.63 -12.56
C ALA A 33 -8.91 -9.38 -13.36
N ARG A 34 -8.72 -9.51 -14.68
CA ARG A 34 -9.65 -10.22 -15.57
C ARG A 34 -9.68 -11.72 -15.33
N SER A 35 -8.52 -12.37 -15.21
CA SER A 35 -8.42 -13.83 -15.10
C SER A 35 -8.84 -14.37 -13.74
N ALA A 36 -8.74 -13.57 -12.67
CA ALA A 36 -9.10 -13.95 -11.31
C ALA A 36 -10.51 -13.48 -10.90
N GLY A 37 -11.24 -12.76 -11.78
CA GLY A 37 -12.54 -12.17 -11.44
C GLY A 37 -12.46 -11.19 -10.26
N ARG A 38 -11.33 -10.50 -10.09
CA ARG A 38 -11.13 -9.53 -9.00
C ARG A 38 -11.97 -8.30 -9.24
N ASP A 39 -12.72 -7.89 -8.23
CA ASP A 39 -13.45 -6.63 -8.26
C ASP A 39 -12.50 -5.47 -7.92
N VAL A 40 -12.15 -4.68 -8.93
CA VAL A 40 -11.32 -3.47 -8.79
C VAL A 40 -12.15 -2.20 -8.69
N SER A 41 -13.47 -2.29 -8.54
CA SER A 41 -14.38 -1.12 -8.47
C SER A 41 -14.00 -0.17 -7.33
N MET A 42 -13.62 -0.72 -6.17
CA MET A 42 -13.16 0.08 -5.04
C MET A 42 -11.85 0.84 -5.36
N HIS A 43 -10.91 0.22 -6.10
CA HIS A 43 -9.68 0.88 -6.55
C HIS A 43 -9.99 2.04 -7.49
N LEU A 44 -10.89 1.84 -8.45
CA LEU A 44 -11.31 2.90 -9.38
C LEU A 44 -12.03 4.05 -8.68
N LYS A 45 -12.81 3.75 -7.64
CA LYS A 45 -13.50 4.76 -6.83
C LYS A 45 -12.53 5.59 -5.98
N MET A 46 -11.48 4.98 -5.44
CA MET A 46 -10.57 5.61 -4.49
C MET A 46 -9.32 6.22 -5.14
N ILE A 47 -9.03 5.94 -6.42
CA ILE A 47 -7.77 6.37 -7.05
C ILE A 47 -7.59 7.88 -7.06
N GLU A 48 -8.64 8.67 -7.30
CA GLU A 48 -8.55 10.13 -7.27
C GLU A 48 -8.16 10.64 -5.88
N GLY A 49 -8.70 10.03 -4.84
CA GLY A 49 -8.31 10.34 -3.45
C GLY A 49 -6.86 10.01 -3.16
N ILE A 50 -6.35 8.89 -3.68
CA ILE A 50 -4.94 8.50 -3.54
C ILE A 50 -4.04 9.55 -4.23
N LEU A 51 -4.37 9.94 -5.46
CA LEU A 51 -3.62 10.96 -6.20
C LEU A 51 -3.62 12.30 -5.46
N GLN A 52 -4.78 12.74 -4.99
CA GLN A 52 -4.92 13.96 -4.20
C GLN A 52 -4.11 13.90 -2.90
N LEU A 53 -4.16 12.78 -2.17
CA LEU A 53 -3.39 12.61 -0.93
C LEU A 53 -1.88 12.72 -1.18
N VAL A 54 -1.39 12.11 -2.26
CA VAL A 54 0.02 12.15 -2.64
C VAL A 54 0.44 13.57 -3.01
N ASP A 55 -0.35 14.26 -3.84
CA ASP A 55 -0.03 15.63 -4.27
C ASP A 55 -0.06 16.62 -3.11
N GLU A 56 -1.06 16.52 -2.24
CA GLU A 56 -1.17 17.38 -1.05
C GLU A 56 -0.13 17.04 0.02
N GLY A 57 0.24 15.78 0.19
CA GLY A 57 1.35 15.36 1.04
C GLY A 57 2.68 15.95 0.55
N ARG A 58 2.93 15.90 -0.75
CA ARG A 58 4.11 16.51 -1.38
C ARG A 58 4.13 18.03 -1.19
N ASN A 59 2.99 18.70 -1.41
CA ASN A 59 2.83 20.15 -1.17
C ASN A 59 3.04 20.53 0.30
N ALA A 60 2.75 19.64 1.24
CA ALA A 60 2.99 19.83 2.66
C ALA A 60 4.44 19.54 3.08
N GLY A 61 5.28 19.00 2.19
CA GLY A 61 6.66 18.62 2.47
C GLY A 61 6.82 17.24 3.13
N VAL A 62 5.79 16.40 3.06
CA VAL A 62 5.87 15.01 3.51
C VAL A 62 6.64 14.18 2.47
N PRO A 63 7.69 13.46 2.83
CA PRO A 63 8.36 12.53 1.91
C PRO A 63 7.40 11.46 1.39
N ILE A 64 7.40 11.25 0.08
CA ILE A 64 6.56 10.26 -0.58
C ILE A 64 7.39 9.00 -0.86
N ILE A 65 6.87 7.85 -0.46
CA ILE A 65 7.49 6.55 -0.69
C ILE A 65 6.49 5.66 -1.42
N HIS A 66 6.79 5.35 -2.67
CA HIS A 66 5.99 4.44 -3.47
C HIS A 66 6.50 3.01 -3.27
N VAL A 67 5.72 2.20 -2.58
CA VAL A 67 6.01 0.78 -2.40
C VAL A 67 5.34 0.01 -3.53
N ARG A 68 6.14 -0.67 -4.35
CA ARG A 68 5.65 -1.51 -5.43
C ARG A 68 5.97 -2.98 -5.16
N TYR A 69 5.08 -3.86 -5.59
CA TYR A 69 5.29 -5.30 -5.56
C TYR A 69 5.91 -5.79 -6.88
N GLU A 70 6.81 -6.76 -6.80
CA GLU A 70 7.33 -7.44 -7.99
C GLU A 70 7.51 -8.95 -7.73
N ASP A 71 6.98 -9.78 -8.65
CA ASP A 71 7.32 -11.19 -8.75
C ASP A 71 8.49 -11.40 -9.70
N THR A 72 9.51 -12.08 -9.21
CA THR A 72 10.64 -12.55 -10.01
C THR A 72 10.77 -14.08 -9.86
N PRO A 73 11.45 -14.77 -10.76
CA PRO A 73 11.62 -16.23 -10.67
C PRO A 73 12.19 -16.72 -9.34
N TRP A 74 13.00 -15.88 -8.68
CA TRP A 74 13.65 -16.21 -7.40
C TRP A 74 12.93 -15.64 -6.17
N SER A 75 11.93 -14.80 -6.33
CA SER A 75 11.22 -14.19 -5.20
C SER A 75 9.93 -14.91 -4.82
N VAL A 76 9.30 -15.65 -5.74
CA VAL A 76 8.04 -16.34 -5.49
C VAL A 76 8.30 -17.70 -4.83
N SER A 77 7.97 -17.80 -3.53
CA SER A 77 8.12 -19.06 -2.79
C SER A 77 7.06 -20.10 -3.18
N GLU A 78 7.33 -21.37 -2.88
CA GLU A 78 6.37 -22.47 -3.07
C GLU A 78 5.07 -22.21 -2.31
N ALA A 79 5.17 -21.78 -1.05
CA ALA A 79 4.02 -21.42 -0.22
C ALA A 79 3.16 -20.29 -0.85
N ALA A 80 3.80 -19.28 -1.46
CA ALA A 80 3.06 -18.22 -2.14
C ALA A 80 2.35 -18.74 -3.41
N ARG A 81 2.95 -19.65 -4.14
CA ARG A 81 2.34 -20.28 -5.32
C ARG A 81 1.15 -21.15 -4.92
N GLU A 82 1.31 -21.99 -3.90
CA GLU A 82 0.21 -22.82 -3.38
C GLU A 82 -0.98 -21.95 -2.94
N GLN A 83 -0.73 -20.94 -2.15
CA GLN A 83 -1.76 -20.04 -1.64
C GLN A 83 -2.52 -19.35 -2.79
N ARG A 84 -1.82 -18.86 -3.83
CA ARG A 84 -2.45 -18.26 -5.00
C ARG A 84 -3.27 -19.25 -5.81
N ALA A 85 -2.77 -20.48 -6.00
CA ALA A 85 -3.50 -21.55 -6.68
C ALA A 85 -4.79 -21.91 -5.93
N ARG A 86 -4.74 -21.97 -4.60
CA ARG A 86 -5.90 -22.22 -3.75
C ARG A 86 -6.95 -21.11 -3.85
N GLN A 87 -6.54 -19.86 -3.85
CA GLN A 87 -7.46 -18.72 -4.04
C GLN A 87 -8.21 -18.78 -5.37
N LYS A 88 -7.60 -19.31 -6.42
CA LYS A 88 -8.21 -19.50 -7.74
C LYS A 88 -9.03 -20.78 -7.88
N GLY A 89 -9.17 -21.59 -6.81
CA GLY A 89 -9.85 -22.89 -6.85
C GLY A 89 -9.14 -23.96 -7.67
N ARG A 90 -7.85 -23.76 -7.98
CA ARG A 90 -7.03 -24.62 -8.87
C ARG A 90 -5.94 -25.37 -8.10
N ARG A 91 -6.32 -26.13 -7.07
CA ARG A 91 -5.36 -26.92 -6.27
C ARG A 91 -4.55 -27.92 -7.10
N ASP A 92 -5.10 -28.39 -8.23
CA ASP A 92 -4.53 -29.46 -9.05
C ASP A 92 -3.83 -28.97 -10.32
N ALA A 93 -3.90 -27.68 -10.63
CA ALA A 93 -3.23 -27.10 -11.80
C ALA A 93 -1.80 -26.74 -11.46
N GLY A 94 -0.83 -27.41 -12.05
CA GLY A 94 0.62 -27.26 -11.87
C GLY A 94 1.08 -25.91 -11.29
N LEU A 95 1.38 -25.93 -10.01
CA LEU A 95 1.72 -24.77 -9.15
C LEU A 95 2.90 -23.92 -9.63
N LEU A 96 3.55 -24.35 -10.69
CA LEU A 96 4.83 -23.80 -11.17
C LEU A 96 4.66 -22.92 -12.42
N ASN A 97 3.43 -22.67 -12.86
CA ASN A 97 3.20 -21.94 -14.10
C ASN A 97 3.35 -20.44 -13.91
N SER A 98 4.06 -19.77 -14.84
CA SER A 98 4.26 -18.32 -14.92
C SER A 98 2.96 -17.49 -14.93
N ASP A 99 1.81 -18.10 -15.23
CA ASP A 99 0.48 -17.47 -15.29
C ASP A 99 0.01 -16.88 -13.96
N TYR A 100 0.74 -17.12 -12.87
CA TYR A 100 0.42 -16.59 -11.53
C TYR A 100 1.33 -15.45 -11.08
N ALA A 101 2.31 -15.07 -11.88
CA ALA A 101 3.19 -13.96 -11.57
C ALA A 101 2.43 -12.62 -11.65
N LEU A 102 2.66 -11.77 -10.65
CA LEU A 102 2.06 -10.44 -10.54
C LEU A 102 3.16 -9.39 -10.63
N CYS A 103 2.89 -8.29 -11.32
CA CYS A 103 3.80 -7.18 -11.40
C CYS A 103 5.22 -7.62 -11.82
N VAL A 104 5.30 -8.45 -12.85
CA VAL A 104 6.60 -8.91 -13.39
C VAL A 104 7.38 -7.70 -13.90
N PRO A 105 8.66 -7.52 -13.50
CA PRO A 105 9.45 -6.37 -13.92
C PRO A 105 9.46 -6.15 -15.43
N GLY A 106 9.29 -4.90 -15.87
CA GLY A 106 9.26 -4.53 -17.29
C GLY A 106 7.94 -4.80 -18.01
N THR A 107 6.91 -5.30 -17.30
CA THR A 107 5.57 -5.47 -17.88
C THR A 107 4.64 -4.33 -17.50
N PHE A 108 3.59 -4.13 -18.30
CA PHE A 108 2.51 -3.19 -18.00
C PHE A 108 1.91 -3.40 -16.59
N GLY A 109 1.80 -4.66 -16.15
CA GLY A 109 1.26 -4.99 -14.84
C GLY A 109 2.06 -4.43 -13.68
N ALA A 110 3.38 -4.32 -13.83
CA ALA A 110 4.29 -3.79 -12.82
C ALA A 110 4.31 -2.26 -12.75
N GLU A 111 3.85 -1.56 -13.78
CA GLU A 111 3.83 -0.11 -13.80
C GLU A 111 2.80 0.46 -12.81
N PHE A 112 3.07 1.66 -12.31
CA PHE A 112 2.13 2.36 -11.44
C PHE A 112 0.83 2.70 -12.16
N PHE A 113 -0.30 2.46 -11.51
CA PHE A 113 -1.61 2.80 -12.05
C PHE A 113 -1.93 4.28 -11.77
N ARG A 114 -1.85 5.10 -12.82
CA ARG A 114 -2.13 6.55 -12.79
C ARG A 114 -1.21 7.38 -11.87
N LEU A 115 -0.49 6.76 -10.96
CA LEU A 115 0.52 7.40 -10.14
C LEU A 115 1.75 7.73 -11.01
N LYS A 116 2.28 8.94 -10.82
CA LYS A 116 3.48 9.43 -11.51
C LYS A 116 4.52 9.82 -10.46
N PRO A 117 5.46 8.93 -10.13
CA PRO A 117 6.55 9.28 -9.22
C PRO A 117 7.33 10.48 -9.74
N GLN A 118 7.67 11.40 -8.85
CA GLN A 118 8.54 12.54 -9.11
C GLN A 118 10.00 12.16 -8.79
N PRO A 119 11.00 12.92 -9.27
CA PRO A 119 12.41 12.61 -9.00
C PRO A 119 12.78 12.55 -7.50
N GLU A 120 12.05 13.27 -6.66
CA GLU A 120 12.25 13.33 -5.22
C GLU A 120 11.57 12.17 -4.47
N ASP A 121 10.63 11.47 -5.12
CA ASP A 121 9.91 10.36 -4.52
C ASP A 121 10.81 9.13 -4.40
N ILE A 122 10.65 8.40 -3.33
CA ILE A 122 11.42 7.17 -3.08
C ILE A 122 10.60 5.98 -3.58
N ILE A 123 11.23 5.07 -4.31
CA ILE A 123 10.62 3.83 -4.74
C ILE A 123 11.23 2.66 -3.97
N VAL A 124 10.37 1.88 -3.30
CA VAL A 124 10.75 0.66 -2.60
C VAL A 124 10.09 -0.54 -3.27
N THR A 125 10.89 -1.49 -3.70
CA THR A 125 10.41 -2.75 -4.29
C THR A 125 10.35 -3.84 -3.22
N LYS A 126 9.19 -4.48 -3.09
CA LYS A 126 8.96 -5.60 -2.18
C LYS A 126 8.55 -6.87 -2.91
N HIS A 127 8.81 -8.01 -2.28
CA HIS A 127 8.47 -9.35 -2.77
C HIS A 127 7.58 -10.13 -1.78
N ARG A 128 7.09 -9.46 -0.74
CA ARG A 128 6.21 -10.02 0.31
C ARG A 128 5.07 -9.05 0.57
N TYR A 129 4.07 -9.47 1.33
CA TYR A 129 2.94 -8.60 1.65
C TYR A 129 3.37 -7.37 2.43
N SER A 130 4.18 -7.55 3.47
CA SER A 130 4.75 -6.43 4.19
C SER A 130 5.80 -5.67 3.37
N ALA A 131 5.74 -4.35 3.39
CA ALA A 131 6.69 -3.45 2.76
C ALA A 131 8.10 -3.48 3.40
N PHE A 132 8.23 -4.06 4.58
CA PHE A 132 9.48 -4.08 5.35
C PHE A 132 10.31 -5.34 5.12
N ILE A 133 9.68 -6.48 4.80
CA ILE A 133 10.39 -7.76 4.70
C ILE A 133 11.27 -7.79 3.44
N GLY A 134 12.58 -7.87 3.65
CA GLY A 134 13.57 -7.98 2.58
C GLY A 134 13.72 -6.72 1.74
N THR A 135 13.38 -5.55 2.31
CA THR A 135 13.52 -4.24 1.67
C THR A 135 14.43 -3.33 2.50
N ASN A 136 14.79 -2.18 1.94
CA ASN A 136 15.50 -1.12 2.63
C ASN A 136 14.57 -0.07 3.29
N LEU A 137 13.27 -0.33 3.38
CA LEU A 137 12.29 0.66 3.83
C LEU A 137 12.59 1.18 5.25
N ASP A 138 12.84 0.29 6.22
CA ASP A 138 13.14 0.70 7.60
C ASP A 138 14.41 1.53 7.68
N LEU A 139 15.48 1.13 6.98
CA LEU A 139 16.71 1.90 6.89
C LEU A 139 16.45 3.29 6.31
N THR A 140 15.68 3.38 5.24
CA THR A 140 15.31 4.65 4.59
C THR A 140 14.56 5.57 5.54
N LEU A 141 13.52 5.05 6.21
CA LEU A 141 12.69 5.82 7.14
C LEU A 141 13.50 6.35 8.34
N ARG A 142 14.37 5.52 8.90
CA ARG A 142 15.25 5.93 10.00
C ARG A 142 16.28 6.97 9.55
N SER A 143 16.85 6.82 8.36
CA SER A 143 17.79 7.80 7.78
C SER A 143 17.11 9.15 7.54
N LEU A 144 15.82 9.16 7.19
CA LEU A 144 14.99 10.36 7.07
C LEU A 144 14.50 10.91 8.42
N GLY A 145 14.76 10.22 9.53
CA GLY A 145 14.29 10.59 10.87
C GLY A 145 12.77 10.47 11.05
N ARG A 146 12.09 9.65 10.22
CA ARG A 146 10.63 9.50 10.28
C ARG A 146 10.22 8.59 11.43
N LYS A 147 9.16 8.99 12.13
CA LYS A 147 8.59 8.28 13.29
C LYS A 147 7.14 7.87 13.04
N SER A 148 6.46 8.51 12.10
CA SER A 148 5.07 8.26 11.75
C SER A 148 4.93 7.92 10.28
N LEU A 149 4.05 6.98 9.96
CA LEU A 149 3.81 6.50 8.62
C LEU A 149 2.34 6.65 8.26
N ILE A 150 2.08 7.35 7.17
CA ILE A 150 0.75 7.52 6.60
C ILE A 150 0.62 6.51 5.48
N PHE A 151 -0.36 5.61 5.55
CA PHE A 151 -0.57 4.54 4.59
C PHE A 151 -1.79 4.79 3.72
N CYS A 152 -1.64 4.55 2.41
CA CYS A 152 -2.72 4.44 1.44
C CYS A 152 -2.37 3.40 0.37
N GLY A 153 -3.30 3.08 -0.53
CA GLY A 153 -3.07 2.14 -1.63
C GLY A 153 -3.69 0.78 -1.42
N GLY A 154 -3.34 -0.17 -2.29
CA GLY A 154 -4.12 -1.38 -2.49
C GLY A 154 -3.87 -2.55 -1.55
N GLY A 155 -4.88 -3.44 -1.51
CA GLY A 155 -4.90 -4.64 -0.70
C GLY A 155 -4.99 -4.35 0.80
N THR A 156 -5.96 -3.52 1.22
CA THR A 156 -6.15 -3.09 2.62
C THR A 156 -5.97 -4.24 3.61
N ASN A 157 -6.66 -5.34 3.41
CA ASN A 157 -6.63 -6.52 4.28
C ASN A 157 -5.44 -7.48 4.03
N ILE A 158 -4.52 -7.16 3.13
CA ILE A 158 -3.35 -7.99 2.81
C ILE A 158 -2.07 -7.16 2.91
N CYS A 159 -1.65 -6.49 1.82
CA CYS A 159 -0.36 -5.82 1.77
C CYS A 159 -0.30 -4.60 2.70
N LEU A 160 -1.36 -3.79 2.72
CA LEU A 160 -1.40 -2.61 3.58
C LEU A 160 -1.43 -3.01 5.05
N GLU A 161 -2.37 -3.85 5.49
CA GLU A 161 -2.46 -4.29 6.89
C GLU A 161 -1.19 -5.02 7.34
N SER A 162 -0.60 -5.90 6.50
CA SER A 162 0.68 -6.55 6.82
C SER A 162 1.80 -5.55 7.04
N SER A 163 1.81 -4.46 6.26
CA SER A 163 2.81 -3.40 6.40
C SER A 163 2.58 -2.55 7.63
N VAL A 164 1.32 -2.21 7.94
CA VAL A 164 0.94 -1.45 9.15
C VAL A 164 1.29 -2.23 10.41
N ARG A 165 0.94 -3.52 10.48
CA ARG A 165 1.30 -4.39 11.62
C ARG A 165 2.80 -4.47 11.82
N HIS A 166 3.56 -4.62 10.73
CA HIS A 166 5.01 -4.67 10.80
C HIS A 166 5.61 -3.32 11.24
N ALA A 167 5.12 -2.21 10.70
CA ALA A 167 5.53 -0.87 11.10
C ALA A 167 5.31 -0.62 12.59
N PHE A 168 4.13 -1.00 13.11
CA PHE A 168 3.83 -0.88 14.53
C PHE A 168 4.81 -1.70 15.39
N MET A 169 5.16 -2.92 14.99
CA MET A 169 6.14 -3.76 15.68
C MET A 169 7.59 -3.25 15.56
N LEU A 170 7.85 -2.32 14.65
CA LEU A 170 9.12 -1.58 14.51
C LEU A 170 9.08 -0.20 15.21
N ASP A 171 8.06 0.06 16.05
CA ASP A 171 7.87 1.27 16.84
C ASP A 171 7.52 2.53 16.01
N TYR A 172 6.93 2.36 14.82
CA TYR A 172 6.36 3.49 14.07
C TYR A 172 4.93 3.80 14.52
N TYR A 173 4.58 5.08 14.58
CA TYR A 173 3.19 5.50 14.65
C TYR A 173 2.55 5.31 13.27
N CYS A 174 1.41 4.62 13.22
CA CYS A 174 0.75 4.30 11.96
C CYS A 174 -0.57 5.06 11.81
N VAL A 175 -0.79 5.64 10.65
CA VAL A 175 -2.03 6.29 10.26
C VAL A 175 -2.48 5.73 8.91
N VAL A 176 -3.71 5.25 8.80
CA VAL A 176 -4.27 4.73 7.54
C VAL A 176 -5.36 5.66 7.04
N VAL A 177 -5.25 6.08 5.78
CA VAL A 177 -6.29 6.89 5.12
C VAL A 177 -7.30 5.95 4.48
N SER A 178 -8.43 5.72 5.12
CA SER A 178 -9.40 4.68 4.80
C SER A 178 -9.97 4.79 3.39
N ASP A 179 -10.45 5.96 3.02
CA ASP A 179 -11.02 6.24 1.70
C ASP A 179 -9.98 6.41 0.56
N CYS A 180 -8.70 6.14 0.89
CA CYS A 180 -7.59 5.96 -0.04
C CYS A 180 -6.96 4.55 0.02
N SER A 181 -7.65 3.58 0.61
CA SER A 181 -7.10 2.25 0.89
C SER A 181 -8.07 1.15 0.41
N PRO A 182 -8.13 0.87 -0.91
CA PRO A 182 -9.05 -0.11 -1.48
C PRO A 182 -8.63 -1.56 -1.24
N THR A 183 -9.60 -2.49 -1.39
CA THR A 183 -9.34 -3.92 -1.50
C THR A 183 -10.21 -4.57 -2.58
N PRO A 184 -9.75 -5.61 -3.27
CA PRO A 184 -10.57 -6.39 -4.21
C PRO A 184 -11.35 -7.53 -3.53
N TRP A 185 -11.33 -7.61 -2.20
CA TRP A 185 -11.88 -8.74 -1.42
C TRP A 185 -13.22 -8.43 -0.75
N GLY A 186 -13.85 -7.33 -1.13
CA GLY A 186 -15.17 -6.95 -0.67
C GLY A 186 -15.18 -6.11 0.62
N GLU A 187 -16.37 -5.58 0.90
CA GLU A 187 -16.60 -4.61 1.98
C GLU A 187 -16.34 -5.20 3.38
N GLU A 188 -16.67 -6.48 3.59
CA GLU A 188 -16.45 -7.14 4.89
C GLU A 188 -14.97 -7.23 5.22
N ALA A 189 -14.14 -7.69 4.28
CA ALA A 189 -12.69 -7.77 4.46
C ALA A 189 -12.07 -6.37 4.67
N TYR A 190 -12.59 -5.37 3.95
CA TYR A 190 -12.19 -3.97 4.12
C TYR A 190 -12.45 -3.47 5.53
N ARG A 191 -13.69 -3.58 6.00
CA ARG A 191 -14.08 -3.12 7.34
C ARG A 191 -13.37 -3.84 8.46
N ALA A 192 -13.23 -5.17 8.36
CA ALA A 192 -12.54 -5.96 9.36
C ALA A 192 -11.08 -5.54 9.50
N SER A 193 -10.39 -5.29 8.37
CA SER A 193 -9.01 -4.83 8.36
C SER A 193 -8.87 -3.46 9.03
N LEU A 194 -9.71 -2.48 8.65
CA LEU A 194 -9.65 -1.14 9.23
C LEU A 194 -9.97 -1.16 10.74
N ALA A 195 -10.94 -1.97 11.17
CA ALA A 195 -11.26 -2.13 12.59
C ALA A 195 -10.08 -2.73 13.38
N ASN A 196 -9.38 -3.73 12.84
CA ASN A 196 -8.18 -4.28 13.46
C ASN A 196 -7.05 -3.25 13.58
N ILE A 197 -6.86 -2.45 12.52
CA ILE A 197 -5.82 -1.41 12.52
C ILE A 197 -6.13 -0.37 13.58
N ASP A 198 -7.34 0.16 13.61
CA ASP A 198 -7.77 1.22 14.53
C ASP A 198 -7.73 0.74 16.00
N LEU A 199 -8.07 -0.54 16.22
CA LEU A 199 -8.07 -1.12 17.56
C LEU A 199 -6.66 -1.29 18.14
N ALA A 200 -5.66 -1.68 17.30
CA ALA A 200 -4.43 -2.24 17.86
C ALA A 200 -3.12 -1.74 17.23
N PHE A 201 -3.13 -1.16 16.05
CA PHE A 201 -1.89 -0.92 15.30
C PHE A 201 -1.69 0.53 14.85
N GLY A 202 -2.72 1.37 14.90
CA GLY A 202 -2.61 2.75 14.45
C GLY A 202 -3.95 3.48 14.50
N GLU A 203 -4.04 4.59 13.79
CA GLU A 203 -5.27 5.37 13.66
C GLU A 203 -5.82 5.28 12.24
N VAL A 204 -7.14 5.19 12.12
CA VAL A 204 -7.84 5.19 10.83
C VAL A 204 -8.55 6.52 10.63
N ILE A 205 -8.18 7.23 9.59
CA ILE A 205 -8.73 8.56 9.27
C ILE A 205 -9.27 8.61 7.84
N THR A 206 -9.95 9.69 7.49
CA THR A 206 -10.37 10.00 6.13
C THR A 206 -9.38 10.93 5.42
N LEU A 207 -9.42 10.97 4.10
CA LEU A 207 -8.68 11.93 3.27
C LEU A 207 -8.96 13.38 3.73
N LYS A 208 -10.23 13.71 3.96
CA LYS A 208 -10.63 15.04 4.42
C LYS A 208 -9.93 15.43 5.72
N GLN A 209 -9.79 14.52 6.68
CA GLN A 209 -9.08 14.77 7.93
C GLN A 209 -7.59 15.04 7.69
N ALA A 210 -6.92 14.19 6.88
CA ALA A 210 -5.52 14.40 6.53
C ALA A 210 -5.28 15.76 5.89
N LEU A 211 -6.04 16.09 4.84
CA LEU A 211 -5.91 17.35 4.12
C LEU A 211 -6.16 18.58 5.01
N SER A 212 -7.17 18.53 5.87
CA SER A 212 -7.49 19.67 6.76
C SER A 212 -6.36 19.98 7.74
N LEU A 213 -5.59 18.98 8.17
CA LEU A 213 -4.43 19.18 9.05
C LEU A 213 -3.24 19.80 8.32
N TRP A 214 -2.99 19.39 7.08
CA TRP A 214 -1.93 20.00 6.28
C TRP A 214 -2.26 21.43 5.83
N GLU A 215 -3.51 21.72 5.50
CA GLU A 215 -3.95 23.09 5.18
C GLU A 215 -3.76 24.07 6.36
N LYS A 216 -4.07 23.65 7.58
CA LYS A 216 -3.87 24.48 8.78
C LYS A 216 -2.42 24.86 9.01
N LYS A 217 -1.47 23.99 8.65
CA LYS A 217 -0.03 24.25 8.81
C LYS A 217 0.54 25.18 7.75
N ARG A 218 -0.10 25.30 6.60
CA ARG A 218 0.32 26.21 5.51
C ARG A 218 -0.11 27.67 5.72
N ARG A 219 -1.02 27.90 6.66
CA ARG A 219 -1.51 29.25 7.08
C ARG A 219 -0.71 29.76 8.26
#